data_560b67864dd4036bb46b1123ccdfcb20
#
_entry.id   560b67864dd4036bb46b1123ccdfcb20
#
_cell.length_a   1.000
_cell.length_b   1.000
_cell.length_c   1.000
_cell.angle_alpha   90.00
_cell.angle_beta   90.00
_cell.angle_gamma   90.00
#
_symmetry.space_group_name_H-M   'P 1'
#
loop_
_entity.id
_entity.type
_entity.pdbx_description
1 polymer ?
#
loop_
_entity_poly.entity_id
_entity_poly.type
_entity_poly.pdbx_seq_one_letter_code
_entity_poly.pdbx_strand_id
1 'polypeptide(L)'
;LDINPEKIVISTSDVAGAFYALQTIRQLLPLSIEGGSRSDATVWSVPALTIKDEPRFNYRGLMVDVARHFISKAHLFRIIDTMGMLKLNKLHLHLTDDTGWRLEIKQYPLLTEIGSKTVARPGQAFPERKNARQGEPLVDGGFYTQEDIKEIVAYAAARQIEVIPEIAMPGHSNAALAAYPMLACPVVDKYIGAVPGLGGDHTHLAYCAGNEKVFEFLHHIIDEVVELFPSQYIHLGGDAIRDTHWEECPLCRARMKQEGLNDEEDLLGDFMRRIDRYVRGKGRKVMGWEEIMDANLSKGAVVFDWHGYGHGAVKAGKQGHQFIMTPTGTMYLNAYQGPQWQESVLAFE
;
A
#
# COMPACT_ATOMS: atom_id res chain seq x y z
N LEU A 1 -19.89 -13.51 -23.35
CA LEU A 1 -19.22 -13.26 -24.62
C LEU A 1 -19.63 -14.35 -25.61
N ASP A 2 -20.29 -13.94 -26.68
CA ASP A 2 -20.68 -14.86 -27.76
C ASP A 2 -20.01 -14.41 -29.06
N ILE A 3 -19.23 -15.30 -29.67
CA ILE A 3 -18.48 -15.05 -30.91
C ILE A 3 -18.98 -16.02 -31.98
N ASN A 4 -19.44 -15.49 -33.08
CA ASN A 4 -19.79 -16.27 -34.27
C ASN A 4 -19.18 -15.60 -35.52
N PRO A 5 -19.26 -16.22 -36.73
CA PRO A 5 -18.66 -15.67 -37.93
C PRO A 5 -19.14 -14.27 -38.32
N GLU A 6 -20.30 -13.83 -37.84
CA GLU A 6 -20.91 -12.57 -38.25
C GLU A 6 -20.68 -11.45 -37.24
N LYS A 7 -20.58 -11.78 -35.91
CA LYS A 7 -20.53 -10.78 -34.87
C LYS A 7 -19.91 -11.28 -33.56
N ILE A 8 -19.46 -10.32 -32.74
CA ILE A 8 -19.07 -10.51 -31.36
C ILE A 8 -20.09 -9.79 -30.48
N VAL A 9 -20.71 -10.48 -29.55
CA VAL A 9 -21.69 -9.92 -28.61
C VAL A 9 -21.12 -10.01 -27.19
N ILE A 10 -21.06 -8.86 -26.52
CA ILE A 10 -20.69 -8.77 -25.10
C ILE A 10 -21.96 -8.44 -24.32
N SER A 11 -22.35 -9.33 -23.41
CA SER A 11 -23.45 -9.12 -22.47
C SER A 11 -22.90 -9.05 -21.06
N THR A 12 -23.16 -7.98 -20.34
CA THR A 12 -22.60 -7.72 -19.00
C THR A 12 -23.57 -6.90 -18.17
N SER A 13 -23.43 -6.98 -16.84
CA SER A 13 -24.20 -6.20 -15.87
C SER A 13 -23.66 -4.78 -15.65
N ASP A 14 -22.37 -4.54 -15.97
CA ASP A 14 -21.68 -3.28 -15.68
C ASP A 14 -20.54 -2.99 -16.69
N VAL A 15 -19.96 -1.79 -16.58
CA VAL A 15 -18.86 -1.32 -17.43
C VAL A 15 -17.59 -2.14 -17.21
N ALA A 16 -17.33 -2.58 -15.97
CA ALA A 16 -16.15 -3.38 -15.66
C ALA A 16 -16.20 -4.73 -16.35
N GLY A 17 -17.37 -5.39 -16.38
CA GLY A 17 -17.58 -6.62 -17.13
C GLY A 17 -17.33 -6.46 -18.63
N ALA A 18 -17.73 -5.33 -19.23
CA ALA A 18 -17.44 -5.03 -20.62
C ALA A 18 -15.92 -4.88 -20.87
N PHE A 19 -15.23 -4.16 -19.98
CA PHE A 19 -13.77 -4.02 -20.01
C PHE A 19 -13.07 -5.38 -19.95
N TYR A 20 -13.48 -6.25 -19.01
CA TYR A 20 -12.89 -7.60 -18.85
C TYR A 20 -13.20 -8.52 -20.03
N ALA A 21 -14.36 -8.40 -20.66
CA ALA A 21 -14.68 -9.12 -21.88
C ALA A 21 -13.74 -8.72 -23.05
N LEU A 22 -13.40 -7.42 -23.16
CA LEU A 22 -12.40 -6.95 -24.13
C LEU A 22 -11.01 -7.53 -23.86
N GLN A 23 -10.60 -7.66 -22.58
CA GLN A 23 -9.35 -8.33 -22.24
C GLN A 23 -9.38 -9.83 -22.61
N THR A 24 -10.53 -10.48 -22.45
CA THR A 24 -10.71 -11.87 -22.90
C THR A 24 -10.57 -11.99 -24.43
N ILE A 25 -11.20 -11.09 -25.19
CA ILE A 25 -11.04 -11.06 -26.66
C ILE A 25 -9.57 -10.86 -27.05
N ARG A 26 -8.87 -9.94 -26.37
CA ARG A 26 -7.43 -9.72 -26.59
C ARG A 26 -6.61 -10.99 -26.39
N GLN A 27 -6.92 -11.80 -25.38
CA GLN A 27 -6.25 -13.07 -25.11
C GLN A 27 -6.58 -14.17 -26.14
N LEU A 28 -7.69 -14.06 -26.83
CA LEU A 28 -8.07 -14.98 -27.92
C LEU A 28 -7.39 -14.63 -29.25
N LEU A 29 -6.87 -13.43 -29.39
CA LEU A 29 -6.15 -12.98 -30.58
C LEU A 29 -4.75 -13.62 -30.65
N PRO A 30 -4.15 -13.72 -31.84
CA PRO A 30 -2.77 -14.20 -31.99
C PRO A 30 -1.79 -13.40 -31.14
N LEU A 31 -0.77 -14.05 -30.56
CA LEU A 31 0.25 -13.42 -29.72
C LEU A 31 0.97 -12.23 -30.38
N SER A 32 0.97 -12.16 -31.71
CA SER A 32 1.53 -11.03 -32.48
C SER A 32 0.89 -9.68 -32.13
N ILE A 33 -0.31 -9.66 -31.49
CA ILE A 33 -0.93 -8.41 -31.00
C ILE A 33 -0.09 -7.73 -29.93
N GLU A 34 0.66 -8.51 -29.13
CA GLU A 34 1.51 -8.01 -28.05
C GLU A 34 2.88 -7.51 -28.54
N GLY A 35 3.29 -7.89 -29.74
CA GLY A 35 4.67 -7.67 -30.22
C GLY A 35 4.96 -6.28 -30.79
N GLY A 36 3.99 -5.38 -30.88
CA GLY A 36 4.16 -3.98 -31.33
C GLY A 36 4.63 -3.80 -32.80
N SER A 37 5.00 -4.86 -33.51
CA SER A 37 5.35 -4.82 -34.94
C SER A 37 4.13 -5.16 -35.78
N ARG A 38 3.65 -4.20 -36.58
CA ARG A 38 2.66 -4.47 -37.61
C ARG A 38 3.28 -5.44 -38.64
N SER A 39 2.77 -6.66 -38.66
CA SER A 39 3.00 -7.56 -39.76
C SER A 39 1.78 -7.46 -40.68
N ASP A 40 1.97 -6.96 -41.87
CA ASP A 40 0.90 -6.88 -42.90
C ASP A 40 0.37 -8.27 -43.30
N ALA A 41 1.02 -9.34 -42.87
CA ALA A 41 0.66 -10.73 -43.14
C ALA A 41 -0.19 -11.37 -42.03
N THR A 42 -0.51 -10.65 -40.93
CA THR A 42 -1.25 -11.25 -39.80
C THR A 42 -2.74 -11.19 -40.04
N VAL A 43 -3.36 -12.35 -40.18
CA VAL A 43 -4.82 -12.47 -40.17
C VAL A 43 -5.30 -12.43 -38.71
N TRP A 44 -6.01 -11.37 -38.38
CA TRP A 44 -6.63 -11.21 -37.05
C TRP A 44 -7.92 -12.02 -37.00
N SER A 45 -7.91 -13.16 -36.34
CA SER A 45 -9.07 -14.01 -36.17
C SER A 45 -9.19 -14.48 -34.74
N VAL A 46 -10.42 -14.66 -34.26
CA VAL A 46 -10.78 -15.26 -32.98
C VAL A 46 -11.67 -16.47 -33.26
N PRO A 47 -11.59 -17.54 -32.46
CA PRO A 47 -12.45 -18.71 -32.65
C PRO A 47 -13.92 -18.37 -32.35
N ALA A 48 -14.85 -18.99 -33.07
CA ALA A 48 -16.28 -18.94 -32.74
C ALA A 48 -16.53 -19.76 -31.47
N LEU A 49 -17.03 -19.13 -30.41
CA LEU A 49 -17.26 -19.75 -29.11
C LEU A 49 -18.16 -18.90 -28.21
N THR A 50 -18.65 -19.49 -27.14
CA THR A 50 -19.35 -18.80 -26.05
C THR A 50 -18.53 -18.92 -24.75
N ILE A 51 -18.28 -17.77 -24.08
CA ILE A 51 -17.64 -17.70 -22.77
C ILE A 51 -18.61 -17.07 -21.78
N LYS A 52 -18.84 -17.76 -20.68
CA LYS A 52 -19.44 -17.21 -19.45
C LYS A 52 -18.35 -17.14 -18.41
N ASP A 53 -18.11 -15.94 -17.90
CA ASP A 53 -17.01 -15.64 -16.98
C ASP A 53 -17.48 -14.69 -15.89
N GLU A 54 -17.11 -14.98 -14.65
CA GLU A 54 -17.33 -14.12 -13.51
C GLU A 54 -16.14 -14.21 -12.54
N PRO A 55 -15.77 -13.13 -11.86
CA PRO A 55 -14.66 -13.19 -10.92
C PRO A 55 -15.04 -13.98 -9.66
N ARG A 56 -14.19 -14.95 -9.26
CA ARG A 56 -14.34 -15.67 -7.99
C ARG A 56 -14.25 -14.73 -6.79
N PHE A 57 -13.40 -13.68 -6.88
CA PHE A 57 -13.19 -12.69 -5.83
C PHE A 57 -13.44 -11.28 -6.33
N ASN A 58 -14.13 -10.48 -5.53
CA ASN A 58 -14.36 -9.06 -5.82
C ASN A 58 -13.09 -8.22 -5.67
N TYR A 59 -12.19 -8.60 -4.77
CA TYR A 59 -10.87 -7.98 -4.60
C TYR A 59 -9.82 -8.81 -5.35
N ARG A 60 -9.18 -8.22 -6.34
CA ARG A 60 -8.06 -8.81 -7.10
C ARG A 60 -6.98 -7.76 -7.18
N GLY A 61 -6.13 -7.72 -6.17
CA GLY A 61 -5.19 -6.62 -5.94
C GLY A 61 -3.75 -6.96 -6.24
N LEU A 62 -3.01 -5.90 -6.51
CA LEU A 62 -1.55 -5.87 -6.51
C LEU A 62 -1.12 -4.73 -5.60
N MET A 63 -0.22 -4.99 -4.65
CA MET A 63 0.47 -3.97 -3.88
C MET A 63 1.77 -3.59 -4.60
N VAL A 64 2.03 -2.29 -4.69
CA VAL A 64 3.29 -1.75 -5.22
C VAL A 64 3.92 -0.87 -4.15
N ASP A 65 5.09 -1.29 -3.68
CA ASP A 65 5.88 -0.55 -2.71
C ASP A 65 6.78 0.46 -3.43
N VAL A 66 6.36 1.71 -3.40
CA VAL A 66 7.11 2.84 -3.95
C VAL A 66 7.93 3.58 -2.88
N ALA A 67 7.70 3.25 -1.61
CA ALA A 67 8.40 3.88 -0.49
C ALA A 67 9.82 3.34 -0.36
N ARG A 68 10.01 2.02 -0.34
CA ARG A 68 11.35 1.41 -0.26
C ARG A 68 12.17 1.64 -1.52
N HIS A 69 11.51 1.67 -2.67
CA HIS A 69 12.14 2.03 -3.94
C HIS A 69 11.18 2.86 -4.79
N PHE A 70 11.54 4.11 -5.10
CA PHE A 70 10.69 4.97 -5.91
C PHE A 70 10.54 4.43 -7.34
N ILE A 71 9.31 4.33 -7.78
CA ILE A 71 8.94 3.91 -9.14
C ILE A 71 8.34 5.12 -9.86
N SER A 72 8.86 5.47 -11.04
CA SER A 72 8.35 6.61 -11.80
C SER A 72 6.89 6.41 -12.23
N LYS A 73 6.14 7.51 -12.39
CA LYS A 73 4.77 7.50 -12.91
C LYS A 73 4.64 6.71 -14.23
N ALA A 74 5.59 6.89 -15.14
CA ALA A 74 5.59 6.15 -16.41
C ALA A 74 5.71 4.63 -16.21
N HIS A 75 6.43 4.18 -15.18
CA HIS A 75 6.54 2.77 -14.85
C HIS A 75 5.25 2.26 -14.18
N LEU A 76 4.64 3.05 -13.29
CA LEU A 76 3.33 2.71 -12.71
C LEU A 76 2.26 2.54 -13.79
N PHE A 77 2.26 3.36 -14.84
CA PHE A 77 1.33 3.20 -15.95
C PHE A 77 1.48 1.84 -16.63
N ARG A 78 2.71 1.34 -16.80
CA ARG A 78 2.93 -0.02 -17.35
C ARG A 78 2.41 -1.11 -16.43
N ILE A 79 2.60 -0.94 -15.11
CA ILE A 79 2.05 -1.87 -14.10
C ILE A 79 0.51 -1.86 -14.19
N ILE A 80 -0.10 -0.70 -14.25
CA ILE A 80 -1.56 -0.53 -14.36
C ILE A 80 -2.08 -1.15 -15.67
N ASP A 81 -1.36 -1.00 -16.78
CA ASP A 81 -1.71 -1.68 -18.06
C ASP A 81 -1.71 -3.19 -17.91
N THR A 82 -0.66 -3.73 -17.28
CA THR A 82 -0.55 -5.18 -17.01
C THR A 82 -1.66 -5.66 -16.07
N MET A 83 -1.95 -4.90 -15.01
CA MET A 83 -3.07 -5.20 -14.11
C MET A 83 -4.40 -5.26 -14.86
N GLY A 84 -4.67 -4.28 -15.74
CA GLY A 84 -5.88 -4.25 -16.57
C GLY A 84 -5.98 -5.46 -17.47
N MET A 85 -4.88 -5.83 -18.14
CA MET A 85 -4.80 -7.02 -19.00
C MET A 85 -5.07 -8.31 -18.22
N LEU A 86 -4.60 -8.41 -16.98
CA LEU A 86 -4.81 -9.55 -16.08
C LEU A 86 -6.13 -9.48 -15.30
N LYS A 87 -6.99 -8.50 -15.58
CA LYS A 87 -8.28 -8.27 -14.89
C LYS A 87 -8.16 -8.04 -13.38
N LEU A 88 -7.00 -7.53 -12.91
CA LEU A 88 -6.85 -7.03 -11.55
C LEU A 88 -7.59 -5.69 -11.42
N ASN A 89 -8.15 -5.40 -10.24
CA ASN A 89 -9.02 -4.24 -10.05
C ASN A 89 -8.68 -3.36 -8.84
N LYS A 90 -7.63 -3.70 -8.09
CA LYS A 90 -7.19 -2.93 -6.93
C LYS A 90 -5.67 -2.74 -6.99
N LEU A 91 -5.22 -1.49 -7.08
CA LEU A 91 -3.83 -1.12 -6.90
C LEU A 91 -3.65 -0.59 -5.47
N HIS A 92 -3.02 -1.38 -4.61
CA HIS A 92 -2.61 -0.93 -3.29
C HIS A 92 -1.25 -0.24 -3.42
N LEU A 93 -1.22 1.06 -3.19
CA LEU A 93 -0.04 1.89 -3.38
C LEU A 93 0.56 2.27 -2.02
N HIS A 94 1.67 1.62 -1.67
CA HIS A 94 2.40 1.86 -0.42
C HIS A 94 3.30 3.09 -0.58
N LEU A 95 2.77 4.24 -0.12
CA LEU A 95 3.33 5.57 -0.42
C LEU A 95 4.36 6.05 0.61
N THR A 96 4.33 5.49 1.81
CA THR A 96 5.13 6.00 2.94
C THR A 96 5.69 4.88 3.78
N ASP A 97 6.97 5.00 4.15
CA ASP A 97 7.68 4.04 4.98
C ASP A 97 8.95 4.69 5.57
N ASP A 98 9.75 3.93 6.32
CA ASP A 98 11.02 4.39 6.90
C ASP A 98 12.01 4.93 5.87
N THR A 99 12.00 4.34 4.67
CA THR A 99 12.96 4.64 3.59
C THR A 99 12.50 5.76 2.67
N GLY A 100 11.24 6.19 2.77
CA GLY A 100 10.79 7.29 1.94
C GLY A 100 9.31 7.65 2.09
N TRP A 101 9.07 8.93 1.93
CA TRP A 101 7.74 9.53 1.78
C TRP A 101 7.52 9.93 0.32
N ARG A 102 6.52 9.39 -0.36
CA ARG A 102 6.36 9.50 -1.82
C ARG A 102 5.15 10.31 -2.28
N LEU A 103 4.45 10.97 -1.38
CA LEU A 103 3.25 11.76 -1.68
C LEU A 103 3.45 13.22 -1.30
N GLU A 104 3.25 14.15 -2.23
CA GLU A 104 3.20 15.57 -1.92
C GLU A 104 2.02 15.89 -1.00
N ILE A 105 2.31 16.48 0.17
CA ILE A 105 1.35 17.04 1.11
C ILE A 105 1.64 18.54 1.20
N LYS A 106 0.74 19.35 0.68
CA LYS A 106 0.98 20.80 0.55
C LYS A 106 1.16 21.50 1.89
N GLN A 107 0.43 21.03 2.91
CA GLN A 107 0.53 21.58 4.25
C GLN A 107 1.86 21.20 4.94
N TYR A 108 2.52 20.13 4.49
CA TYR A 108 3.76 19.63 5.08
C TYR A 108 4.85 19.39 4.02
N PRO A 109 5.41 20.45 3.42
CA PRO A 109 6.34 20.34 2.29
C PRO A 109 7.63 19.57 2.62
N LEU A 110 8.10 19.62 3.88
CA LEU A 110 9.31 18.90 4.29
C LEU A 110 9.17 17.37 4.13
N LEU A 111 7.95 16.83 4.07
CA LEU A 111 7.73 15.40 3.80
C LEU A 111 8.33 14.98 2.46
N THR A 112 8.29 15.86 1.46
CA THR A 112 8.90 15.59 0.14
C THR A 112 10.27 16.26 -0.02
N GLU A 113 10.53 17.38 0.63
CA GLU A 113 11.85 18.03 0.59
C GLU A 113 12.94 17.24 1.33
N ILE A 114 12.58 16.55 2.41
CA ILE A 114 13.48 15.74 3.24
C ILE A 114 13.07 14.25 3.19
N GLY A 115 11.82 13.94 3.48
CA GLY A 115 11.34 12.55 3.62
C GLY A 115 11.37 11.75 2.33
N SER A 116 11.38 12.37 1.16
CA SER A 116 11.55 11.66 -0.12
C SER A 116 13.00 11.31 -0.43
N LYS A 117 13.96 11.89 0.28
CA LYS A 117 15.39 11.78 0.02
C LYS A 117 16.04 10.69 0.85
N THR A 118 17.15 10.16 0.36
CA THR A 118 17.94 9.14 1.03
C THR A 118 19.43 9.47 0.93
N VAL A 119 20.29 8.61 1.45
CA VAL A 119 21.74 8.71 1.29
C VAL A 119 22.26 7.67 0.30
N ALA A 120 23.28 8.03 -0.47
CA ALA A 120 23.89 7.07 -1.39
C ALA A 120 24.66 5.97 -0.61
N ARG A 121 24.44 4.71 -0.97
CA ARG A 121 25.14 3.55 -0.40
C ARG A 121 25.68 2.65 -1.51
N PRO A 122 26.65 3.13 -2.31
CA PRO A 122 27.22 2.34 -3.41
C PRO A 122 27.85 1.07 -2.87
N GLY A 123 27.60 -0.06 -3.53
CA GLY A 123 28.16 -1.36 -3.15
C GLY A 123 27.53 -2.03 -1.93
N GLN A 124 26.52 -1.41 -1.30
CA GLN A 124 25.75 -2.04 -0.23
C GLN A 124 24.41 -2.54 -0.77
N ALA A 125 24.12 -3.82 -0.53
CA ALA A 125 22.84 -4.40 -0.90
C ALA A 125 21.71 -3.87 0.01
N PHE A 126 20.54 -3.65 -0.54
CA PHE A 126 19.32 -3.58 0.26
C PHE A 126 19.03 -5.03 0.75
N PRO A 127 18.74 -5.30 2.03
CA PRO A 127 18.32 -4.38 3.09
C PRO A 127 19.42 -3.87 4.03
N GLU A 128 20.68 -4.24 3.82
CA GLU A 128 21.81 -4.05 4.77
C GLU A 128 22.43 -2.64 4.73
N ARG A 129 21.81 -1.72 4.01
CA ARG A 129 22.30 -0.35 3.86
C ARG A 129 22.25 0.39 5.20
N LYS A 130 23.38 1.00 5.57
CA LYS A 130 23.48 1.76 6.83
C LYS A 130 22.72 3.07 6.77
N ASN A 131 22.09 3.43 7.89
CA ASN A 131 21.35 4.67 8.04
C ASN A 131 22.21 5.91 7.80
N ALA A 132 21.54 7.02 7.47
CA ALA A 132 22.20 8.32 7.31
C ALA A 132 22.79 8.79 8.64
N ARG A 133 23.95 9.47 8.54
CA ARG A 133 24.56 10.20 9.66
C ARG A 133 24.21 11.67 9.55
N GLN A 134 24.24 12.38 10.67
CA GLN A 134 24.04 13.82 10.68
C GLN A 134 25.06 14.53 9.75
N GLY A 135 24.56 15.42 8.88
CA GLY A 135 25.39 16.15 7.92
C GLY A 135 25.78 15.36 6.67
N GLU A 136 25.33 14.11 6.51
CA GLU A 136 25.59 13.33 5.30
C GLU A 136 24.72 13.84 4.15
N PRO A 137 25.28 14.01 2.91
CA PRO A 137 24.52 14.51 1.78
C PRO A 137 23.36 13.58 1.41
N LEU A 138 22.17 14.16 1.27
CA LEU A 138 20.99 13.47 0.77
C LEU A 138 20.98 13.49 -0.76
N VAL A 139 20.47 12.41 -1.35
CA VAL A 139 20.19 12.27 -2.78
C VAL A 139 18.70 12.12 -3.01
N ASP A 140 18.22 12.55 -4.17
CA ASP A 140 16.80 12.44 -4.49
C ASP A 140 16.37 10.97 -4.63
N GLY A 141 15.28 10.61 -3.93
CA GLY A 141 14.62 9.33 -4.05
C GLY A 141 13.36 9.39 -4.93
N GLY A 142 12.84 10.59 -5.13
CA GLY A 142 11.61 10.86 -5.90
C GLY A 142 10.33 10.80 -5.08
N PHE A 143 9.30 11.47 -5.59
CA PHE A 143 7.94 11.46 -5.04
C PHE A 143 6.94 11.78 -6.16
N TYR A 144 5.65 11.61 -5.88
CA TYR A 144 4.57 12.02 -6.76
C TYR A 144 3.98 13.34 -6.27
N THR A 145 3.85 14.29 -7.21
CA THR A 145 3.04 15.49 -6.97
C THR A 145 1.56 15.12 -6.88
N GLN A 146 0.74 16.01 -6.33
CA GLN A 146 -0.71 15.78 -6.31
C GLN A 146 -1.29 15.64 -7.72
N GLU A 147 -0.73 16.35 -8.70
CA GLU A 147 -1.14 16.21 -10.11
C GLU A 147 -0.72 14.84 -10.67
N ASP A 148 0.47 14.33 -10.33
CA ASP A 148 0.86 12.96 -10.70
C ASP A 148 -0.11 11.92 -10.15
N ILE A 149 -0.54 12.07 -8.90
CA ILE A 149 -1.52 11.17 -8.28
C ILE A 149 -2.86 11.23 -9.01
N LYS A 150 -3.36 12.42 -9.32
CA LYS A 150 -4.61 12.58 -10.09
C LYS A 150 -4.53 11.89 -11.45
N GLU A 151 -3.40 12.01 -12.15
CA GLU A 151 -3.16 11.32 -13.41
C GLU A 151 -3.12 9.79 -13.22
N ILE A 152 -2.42 9.28 -12.19
CA ILE A 152 -2.36 7.86 -11.88
C ILE A 152 -3.76 7.31 -11.58
N VAL A 153 -4.53 7.99 -10.74
CA VAL A 153 -5.90 7.62 -10.37
C VAL A 153 -6.82 7.58 -11.61
N ALA A 154 -6.76 8.62 -12.45
CA ALA A 154 -7.56 8.68 -13.67
C ALA A 154 -7.17 7.58 -14.67
N TYR A 155 -5.87 7.32 -14.82
CA TYR A 155 -5.34 6.28 -15.70
C TYR A 155 -5.76 4.87 -15.26
N ALA A 156 -5.73 4.61 -13.95
CA ALA A 156 -6.19 3.37 -13.34
C ALA A 156 -7.71 3.20 -13.50
N ALA A 157 -8.49 4.25 -13.22
CA ALA A 157 -9.94 4.23 -13.32
C ALA A 157 -10.42 3.91 -14.74
N ALA A 158 -9.73 4.40 -15.79
CA ALA A 158 -10.02 4.07 -17.19
C ALA A 158 -9.82 2.57 -17.49
N ARG A 159 -9.13 1.83 -16.61
CA ARG A 159 -8.89 0.37 -16.69
C ARG A 159 -9.66 -0.41 -15.64
N GLN A 160 -10.66 0.20 -15.02
CA GLN A 160 -11.48 -0.38 -13.95
C GLN A 160 -10.65 -0.79 -12.72
N ILE A 161 -9.59 -0.03 -12.42
CA ILE A 161 -8.70 -0.26 -11.29
C ILE A 161 -8.87 0.90 -10.29
N GLU A 162 -9.21 0.56 -9.05
CA GLU A 162 -9.23 1.48 -7.92
C GLU A 162 -7.84 1.57 -7.30
N VAL A 163 -7.35 2.77 -7.05
CA VAL A 163 -6.08 3.01 -6.36
C VAL A 163 -6.36 3.23 -4.88
N ILE A 164 -5.84 2.35 -4.02
CA ILE A 164 -5.97 2.39 -2.57
C ILE A 164 -4.65 2.93 -2.00
N PRO A 165 -4.64 4.14 -1.38
CA PRO A 165 -3.43 4.69 -0.79
C PRO A 165 -3.13 4.03 0.56
N GLU A 166 -1.86 3.78 0.83
CA GLU A 166 -1.36 3.45 2.16
C GLU A 166 -0.49 4.57 2.69
N ILE A 167 -0.83 5.00 3.91
CA ILE A 167 -0.04 5.92 4.74
C ILE A 167 0.28 5.16 6.02
N ALA A 168 1.48 4.63 6.10
CA ALA A 168 1.91 3.78 7.21
C ALA A 168 1.97 4.57 8.53
N MET A 169 1.35 4.02 9.55
CA MET A 169 1.31 4.56 10.91
C MET A 169 0.91 3.48 11.94
N PRO A 170 1.29 3.57 13.21
CA PRO A 170 2.24 4.55 13.76
C PRO A 170 3.70 4.20 13.49
N GLY A 171 4.02 2.94 13.17
CA GLY A 171 5.33 2.47 12.72
C GLY A 171 5.65 2.87 11.28
N HIS A 172 6.78 2.43 10.76
CA HIS A 172 7.24 2.75 9.41
C HIS A 172 7.21 4.25 9.07
N SER A 173 7.50 5.08 10.06
CA SER A 173 7.32 6.54 10.00
C SER A 173 8.62 7.33 9.96
N ASN A 174 9.78 6.67 9.87
CA ASN A 174 11.08 7.35 10.00
C ASN A 174 11.30 8.45 8.96
N ALA A 175 10.83 8.30 7.72
CA ALA A 175 10.95 9.35 6.72
C ALA A 175 10.17 10.62 7.10
N ALA A 176 8.97 10.46 7.69
CA ALA A 176 8.20 11.58 8.20
C ALA A 176 8.84 12.19 9.45
N LEU A 177 9.38 11.37 10.34
CA LEU A 177 10.07 11.84 11.56
C LEU A 177 11.40 12.52 11.23
N ALA A 178 12.09 12.13 10.16
CA ALA A 178 13.26 12.86 9.68
C ALA A 178 12.90 14.27 9.20
N ALA A 179 11.71 14.43 8.59
CA ALA A 179 11.18 15.72 8.16
C ALA A 179 10.62 16.56 9.32
N TYR A 180 9.96 15.92 10.28
CA TYR A 180 9.29 16.55 11.42
C TYR A 180 9.63 15.83 12.74
N PRO A 181 10.87 15.99 13.28
CA PRO A 181 11.35 15.25 14.44
C PRO A 181 10.51 15.44 15.72
N MET A 182 9.78 16.56 15.81
CA MET A 182 8.91 16.85 16.96
C MET A 182 7.70 15.90 17.08
N LEU A 183 7.47 15.05 16.08
CA LEU A 183 6.42 14.03 16.10
C LEU A 183 6.90 12.70 16.70
N ALA A 184 8.22 12.54 16.91
CA ALA A 184 8.79 11.43 17.66
C ALA A 184 8.57 11.59 19.16
N CYS A 185 8.78 10.50 19.91
CA CYS A 185 8.81 10.58 21.37
C CYS A 185 9.95 11.48 21.85
N PRO A 186 9.73 12.37 22.85
CA PRO A 186 10.75 13.31 23.31
C PRO A 186 11.98 12.66 23.95
N VAL A 187 11.92 11.37 24.23
CA VAL A 187 13.07 10.58 24.74
C VAL A 187 14.00 10.11 23.61
N VAL A 188 13.63 10.31 22.35
CA VAL A 188 14.51 10.05 21.20
C VAL A 188 15.55 11.18 21.11
N ASP A 189 16.73 10.92 21.64
CA ASP A 189 17.83 11.88 21.75
C ASP A 189 18.85 11.80 20.58
N LYS A 190 18.61 10.86 19.63
CA LYS A 190 19.48 10.64 18.48
C LYS A 190 18.98 11.37 17.22
N TYR A 191 19.91 11.63 16.30
CA TYR A 191 19.59 12.14 14.97
C TYR A 191 18.64 11.19 14.22
N ILE A 192 17.51 11.74 13.79
CA ILE A 192 16.55 11.03 12.93
C ILE A 192 16.86 11.41 11.48
N GLY A 193 17.37 10.47 10.72
CA GLY A 193 17.77 10.68 9.31
C GLY A 193 17.18 9.65 8.38
N ALA A 194 17.50 9.74 7.10
CA ALA A 194 17.06 8.81 6.09
C ALA A 194 17.52 7.38 6.38
N VAL A 195 16.64 6.41 6.15
CA VAL A 195 16.89 4.97 6.28
C VAL A 195 16.93 4.36 4.87
N PRO A 196 18.11 4.19 4.26
CA PRO A 196 18.22 3.74 2.86
C PRO A 196 18.01 2.23 2.66
N GLY A 197 17.93 1.47 3.75
CA GLY A 197 17.71 0.02 3.78
C GLY A 197 16.55 -0.34 4.71
N LEU A 198 16.54 -1.56 5.24
CA LEU A 198 15.56 -1.99 6.26
C LEU A 198 15.97 -1.56 7.69
N GLY A 199 16.95 -0.68 7.85
CA GLY A 199 17.33 -0.15 9.14
C GLY A 199 18.06 -1.15 10.03
N GLY A 200 19.16 -1.76 9.54
CA GLY A 200 19.92 -2.80 10.26
C GLY A 200 20.42 -2.44 11.67
N ASP A 201 20.48 -1.16 12.03
CA ASP A 201 20.73 -0.66 13.40
C ASP A 201 19.43 -0.18 14.09
N HIS A 202 18.29 -0.70 13.68
CA HIS A 202 16.98 -0.59 14.32
C HIS A 202 16.57 0.81 14.74
N THR A 203 16.17 1.60 13.77
CA THR A 203 15.33 2.76 14.02
C THR A 203 13.88 2.39 13.82
N HIS A 204 13.34 1.51 14.66
CA HIS A 204 11.89 1.29 14.70
C HIS A 204 11.23 2.48 15.39
N LEU A 205 11.39 3.65 14.77
CA LEU A 205 10.73 4.85 15.26
C LEU A 205 9.26 4.82 14.85
N ALA A 206 8.42 5.10 15.81
CA ALA A 206 6.99 5.29 15.59
C ALA A 206 6.61 6.74 15.97
N TYR A 207 5.51 7.23 15.41
CA TYR A 207 4.91 8.45 15.92
C TYR A 207 4.62 8.34 17.42
N CYS A 208 4.84 9.43 18.16
CA CYS A 208 4.56 9.48 19.58
C CYS A 208 3.04 9.40 19.84
N ALA A 209 2.55 8.26 20.33
CA ALA A 209 1.13 8.03 20.56
C ALA A 209 0.51 8.93 21.65
N GLY A 210 1.33 9.48 22.56
CA GLY A 210 0.89 10.42 23.57
C GLY A 210 0.94 11.89 23.14
N ASN A 211 1.35 12.20 21.91
CA ASN A 211 1.50 13.58 21.44
C ASN A 211 0.31 13.97 20.54
N GLU A 212 -0.53 14.90 20.99
CA GLU A 212 -1.70 15.35 20.22
C GLU A 212 -1.35 16.01 18.88
N LYS A 213 -0.15 16.60 18.74
CA LYS A 213 0.31 17.14 17.47
C LYS A 213 0.50 16.08 16.39
N VAL A 214 0.75 14.83 16.76
CA VAL A 214 0.79 13.70 15.82
C VAL A 214 -0.57 13.50 15.19
N PHE A 215 -1.64 13.54 15.97
CA PHE A 215 -2.99 13.35 15.46
C PHE A 215 -3.43 14.51 14.59
N GLU A 216 -3.11 15.76 14.97
CA GLU A 216 -3.34 16.94 14.15
C GLU A 216 -2.62 16.80 12.79
N PHE A 217 -1.34 16.43 12.80
CA PHE A 217 -0.55 16.19 11.60
C PHE A 217 -1.17 15.10 10.71
N LEU A 218 -1.52 13.94 11.28
CA LEU A 218 -2.09 12.83 10.52
C LEU A 218 -3.50 13.15 9.99
N HIS A 219 -4.29 13.92 10.73
CA HIS A 219 -5.60 14.39 10.26
C HIS A 219 -5.47 15.24 9.00
N HIS A 220 -4.53 16.19 8.97
CA HIS A 220 -4.28 17.02 7.79
C HIS A 220 -3.81 16.20 6.58
N ILE A 221 -2.96 15.18 6.83
CA ILE A 221 -2.53 14.25 5.76
C ILE A 221 -3.74 13.48 5.22
N ILE A 222 -4.58 12.93 6.10
CA ILE A 222 -5.77 12.18 5.71
C ILE A 222 -6.72 13.08 4.90
N ASP A 223 -6.84 14.36 5.24
CA ASP A 223 -7.68 15.31 4.51
C ASP A 223 -7.20 15.46 3.06
N GLU A 224 -5.90 15.68 2.83
CA GLU A 224 -5.36 15.77 1.47
C GLU A 224 -5.45 14.42 0.72
N VAL A 225 -5.23 13.30 1.41
CA VAL A 225 -5.36 11.95 0.82
C VAL A 225 -6.80 11.68 0.36
N VAL A 226 -7.81 12.05 1.16
CA VAL A 226 -9.23 11.86 0.82
C VAL A 226 -9.62 12.67 -0.43
N GLU A 227 -9.04 13.84 -0.63
CA GLU A 227 -9.27 14.67 -1.83
C GLU A 227 -8.62 14.08 -3.09
N LEU A 228 -7.46 13.44 -2.94
CA LEU A 228 -6.68 12.89 -4.06
C LEU A 228 -7.18 11.50 -4.51
N PHE A 229 -7.64 10.68 -3.58
CA PHE A 229 -8.01 9.30 -3.84
C PHE A 229 -9.53 9.08 -3.65
N PRO A 230 -10.26 8.74 -4.73
CA PRO A 230 -11.69 8.46 -4.65
C PRO A 230 -12.00 7.11 -3.99
N SER A 231 -11.00 6.29 -3.67
CA SER A 231 -11.16 5.01 -3.00
C SER A 231 -12.01 5.13 -1.74
N GLN A 232 -12.89 4.17 -1.53
CA GLN A 232 -13.62 4.05 -0.26
C GLN A 232 -12.70 3.71 0.91
N TYR A 233 -11.49 3.22 0.63
CA TYR A 233 -10.55 2.71 1.61
C TYR A 233 -9.29 3.55 1.68
N ILE A 234 -8.73 3.66 2.90
CA ILE A 234 -7.37 4.13 3.17
C ILE A 234 -6.70 3.04 3.99
N HIS A 235 -5.53 2.57 3.53
CA HIS A 235 -4.73 1.63 4.28
C HIS A 235 -3.80 2.41 5.23
N LEU A 236 -3.80 2.04 6.50
CA LEU A 236 -3.09 2.76 7.56
C LEU A 236 -1.78 2.06 8.01
N GLY A 237 -1.44 0.91 7.41
CA GLY A 237 -0.37 0.07 7.93
C GLY A 237 -0.80 -0.64 9.20
N GLY A 238 -0.28 -0.21 10.33
CA GLY A 238 -0.61 -0.77 11.65
C GLY A 238 0.43 -1.75 12.19
N ASP A 239 1.41 -2.10 11.37
CA ASP A 239 2.52 -3.01 11.68
C ASP A 239 3.76 -2.30 12.24
N ALA A 240 4.80 -3.08 12.54
CA ALA A 240 6.15 -2.64 12.92
C ALA A 240 6.20 -1.63 14.07
N ILE A 241 5.61 -2.00 15.23
CA ILE A 241 5.65 -1.22 16.45
C ILE A 241 6.43 -1.90 17.59
N ARG A 242 7.28 -2.83 17.26
CA ARG A 242 8.16 -3.46 18.27
C ARG A 242 9.31 -2.52 18.60
N ASP A 243 9.70 -2.51 19.88
CA ASP A 243 10.81 -1.72 20.41
C ASP A 243 10.65 -0.20 20.20
N THR A 244 9.43 0.30 20.34
CA THR A 244 9.16 1.74 20.35
C THR A 244 9.67 2.36 21.63
N HIS A 245 9.85 3.68 21.62
CA HIS A 245 10.17 4.44 22.84
C HIS A 245 8.92 4.77 23.69
N TRP A 246 7.79 4.10 23.45
CA TRP A 246 6.53 4.44 24.10
C TRP A 246 6.55 4.16 25.61
N GLU A 247 7.13 3.03 26.04
CA GLU A 247 7.25 2.70 27.47
C GLU A 247 8.07 3.71 28.26
N GLU A 248 9.10 4.28 27.64
CA GLU A 248 9.97 5.28 28.28
C GLU A 248 9.40 6.70 28.15
N CYS A 249 8.52 6.92 27.17
CA CYS A 249 8.01 8.24 26.82
C CYS A 249 7.02 8.77 27.87
N PRO A 250 7.28 9.94 28.48
CA PRO A 250 6.38 10.50 29.50
C PRO A 250 4.99 10.84 28.93
N LEU A 251 4.90 11.22 27.64
CA LEU A 251 3.62 11.54 26.99
C LEU A 251 2.80 10.26 26.76
N CYS A 252 3.44 9.19 26.27
CA CYS A 252 2.79 7.90 26.06
C CYS A 252 2.31 7.30 27.37
N ARG A 253 3.15 7.30 28.41
CA ARG A 253 2.77 6.86 29.77
C ARG A 253 1.62 7.68 30.36
N ALA A 254 1.63 8.99 30.15
CA ALA A 254 0.54 9.85 30.59
C ALA A 254 -0.77 9.48 29.90
N ARG A 255 -0.73 9.21 28.58
CA ARG A 255 -1.87 8.75 27.81
C ARG A 255 -2.37 7.40 28.28
N MET A 256 -1.48 6.42 28.45
CA MET A 256 -1.84 5.10 28.98
C MET A 256 -2.55 5.21 30.33
N LYS A 257 -2.02 6.00 31.24
CA LYS A 257 -2.64 6.23 32.56
C LYS A 257 -4.01 6.90 32.44
N GLN A 258 -4.15 7.90 31.59
CA GLN A 258 -5.39 8.64 31.37
C GLN A 258 -6.51 7.74 30.86
N GLU A 259 -6.21 6.87 29.91
CA GLU A 259 -7.18 6.01 29.24
C GLU A 259 -7.30 4.61 29.88
N GLY A 260 -6.51 4.32 30.92
CA GLY A 260 -6.52 3.03 31.62
C GLY A 260 -5.98 1.89 30.76
N LEU A 261 -4.98 2.17 29.91
CA LEU A 261 -4.31 1.21 29.05
C LEU A 261 -3.19 0.52 29.81
N ASN A 262 -3.00 -0.80 29.57
CA ASN A 262 -2.08 -1.60 30.35
C ASN A 262 -0.67 -1.64 29.77
N ASP A 263 -0.55 -1.62 28.43
CA ASP A 263 0.70 -1.83 27.71
C ASP A 263 0.73 -1.09 26.35
N GLU A 264 1.78 -1.29 25.57
CA GLU A 264 1.94 -0.68 24.26
C GLU A 264 0.95 -1.22 23.20
N GLU A 265 0.45 -2.45 23.35
CA GLU A 265 -0.56 -3.00 22.45
C GLU A 265 -1.90 -2.29 22.65
N ASP A 266 -2.28 -2.05 23.91
CA ASP A 266 -3.46 -1.24 24.23
C ASP A 266 -3.31 0.20 23.70
N LEU A 267 -2.10 0.79 23.81
CA LEU A 267 -1.80 2.12 23.29
C LEU A 267 -1.84 2.18 21.77
N LEU A 268 -1.33 1.15 21.06
CA LEU A 268 -1.51 1.00 19.63
C LEU A 268 -3.00 0.96 19.29
N GLY A 269 -3.75 0.16 20.01
CA GLY A 269 -5.19 0.06 19.84
C GLY A 269 -5.88 1.42 19.99
N ASP A 270 -5.50 2.23 20.98
CA ASP A 270 -6.02 3.59 21.16
C ASP A 270 -5.65 4.49 19.98
N PHE A 271 -4.38 4.48 19.56
CA PHE A 271 -3.91 5.24 18.41
C PHE A 271 -4.73 4.91 17.14
N MET A 272 -4.84 3.64 16.80
CA MET A 272 -5.54 3.19 15.60
C MET A 272 -7.04 3.50 15.66
N ARG A 273 -7.70 3.35 16.83
CA ARG A 273 -9.11 3.74 17.01
C ARG A 273 -9.35 5.23 16.81
N ARG A 274 -8.42 6.08 17.23
CA ARG A 274 -8.52 7.53 17.01
C ARG A 274 -8.47 7.88 15.54
N ILE A 275 -7.54 7.28 14.79
CA ILE A 275 -7.41 7.48 13.35
C ILE A 275 -8.60 6.87 12.60
N ASP A 276 -9.03 5.63 12.93
CA ASP A 276 -10.23 5.01 12.34
C ASP A 276 -11.47 5.91 12.48
N ARG A 277 -11.67 6.49 13.65
CA ARG A 277 -12.77 7.43 13.89
C ARG A 277 -12.71 8.64 12.96
N TYR A 278 -11.51 9.19 12.76
CA TYR A 278 -11.30 10.32 11.87
C TYR A 278 -11.56 9.95 10.41
N VAL A 279 -10.99 8.86 9.93
CA VAL A 279 -11.18 8.33 8.56
C VAL A 279 -12.67 8.08 8.28
N ARG A 280 -13.39 7.46 9.22
CA ARG A 280 -14.84 7.26 9.10
C ARG A 280 -15.62 8.57 9.09
N GLY A 281 -15.19 9.56 9.85
CA GLY A 281 -15.74 10.91 9.81
C GLY A 281 -15.65 11.58 8.43
N LYS A 282 -14.68 11.17 7.62
CA LYS A 282 -14.52 11.57 6.21
C LYS A 282 -15.29 10.67 5.22
N GLY A 283 -16.13 9.75 5.72
CA GLY A 283 -16.91 8.83 4.87
C GLY A 283 -16.08 7.70 4.24
N ARG A 284 -14.88 7.42 4.75
CA ARG A 284 -13.99 6.37 4.28
C ARG A 284 -13.93 5.20 5.27
N LYS A 285 -13.32 4.09 4.86
CA LYS A 285 -13.09 2.88 5.66
C LYS A 285 -11.60 2.63 5.77
N VAL A 286 -11.20 2.02 6.87
CA VAL A 286 -9.80 1.66 7.15
C VAL A 286 -9.49 0.27 6.58
N MET A 287 -8.30 0.14 6.01
CA MET A 287 -7.59 -1.11 5.80
C MET A 287 -6.30 -1.10 6.63
N GLY A 288 -5.77 -2.26 6.97
CA GLY A 288 -4.47 -2.37 7.64
C GLY A 288 -3.98 -3.79 7.72
N TRP A 289 -2.73 -3.93 8.11
CA TRP A 289 -2.13 -5.24 8.35
C TRP A 289 -2.78 -5.92 9.56
N GLU A 290 -2.57 -7.21 9.74
CA GLU A 290 -3.29 -8.02 10.75
C GLU A 290 -3.12 -7.54 12.20
N GLU A 291 -2.09 -6.75 12.47
CA GLU A 291 -1.82 -6.16 13.79
C GLU A 291 -2.95 -5.20 14.25
N ILE A 292 -3.67 -4.59 13.30
CA ILE A 292 -4.81 -3.72 13.64
C ILE A 292 -5.98 -4.46 14.30
N MET A 293 -5.97 -5.79 14.28
CA MET A 293 -7.06 -6.59 14.86
C MET A 293 -7.17 -6.46 16.37
N ASP A 294 -6.05 -6.25 17.04
CA ASP A 294 -6.01 -6.07 18.48
C ASP A 294 -6.46 -4.66 18.90
N ALA A 295 -6.53 -3.75 17.92
CA ALA A 295 -7.05 -2.40 18.11
C ALA A 295 -8.57 -2.29 18.29
N ASN A 296 -9.32 -3.38 18.13
CA ASN A 296 -10.78 -3.39 18.19
C ASN A 296 -11.43 -2.29 17.34
N LEU A 297 -11.02 -2.21 16.07
CA LEU A 297 -11.50 -1.23 15.09
C LEU A 297 -12.97 -1.46 14.72
N SER A 298 -13.53 -0.52 13.98
CA SER A 298 -14.90 -0.63 13.46
C SER A 298 -15.05 -1.88 12.58
N LYS A 299 -16.22 -2.54 12.62
CA LYS A 299 -16.52 -3.74 11.82
C LYS A 299 -16.41 -3.54 10.29
N GLY A 300 -16.28 -2.30 9.83
CA GLY A 300 -16.03 -1.98 8.44
C GLY A 300 -14.55 -1.99 8.03
N ALA A 301 -13.63 -2.15 8.98
CA ALA A 301 -12.21 -2.28 8.70
C ALA A 301 -11.91 -3.60 7.99
N VAL A 302 -10.95 -3.57 7.05
CA VAL A 302 -10.50 -4.73 6.29
C VAL A 302 -9.08 -5.08 6.70
N VAL A 303 -8.83 -6.33 6.99
CA VAL A 303 -7.56 -6.84 7.53
C VAL A 303 -6.77 -7.55 6.43
N PHE A 304 -5.49 -7.22 6.29
CA PHE A 304 -4.55 -7.92 5.42
C PHE A 304 -3.74 -8.91 6.25
N ASP A 305 -3.94 -10.21 5.99
CA ASP A 305 -3.22 -11.31 6.66
C ASP A 305 -1.94 -11.62 5.88
N TRP A 306 -0.78 -11.29 6.47
CA TRP A 306 0.51 -11.41 5.80
C TRP A 306 1.51 -12.36 6.50
N HIS A 307 1.38 -12.59 7.82
CA HIS A 307 2.35 -13.36 8.59
C HIS A 307 2.34 -14.86 8.30
N GLY A 308 1.20 -15.41 7.97
CA GLY A 308 1.12 -16.83 7.91
C GLY A 308 -0.07 -17.40 7.16
N TYR A 309 -0.29 -18.69 7.36
CA TYR A 309 -1.27 -19.48 6.63
C TYR A 309 -2.72 -19.26 7.12
N GLY A 310 -3.15 -18.01 7.22
CA GLY A 310 -4.54 -17.66 7.50
C GLY A 310 -4.90 -17.51 8.97
N HIS A 311 -3.96 -17.44 9.91
CA HIS A 311 -4.27 -17.23 11.32
C HIS A 311 -4.93 -15.89 11.59
N GLY A 312 -4.41 -14.82 11.01
CA GLY A 312 -4.97 -13.48 11.07
C GLY A 312 -6.35 -13.42 10.39
N ALA A 313 -6.50 -14.04 9.22
CA ALA A 313 -7.76 -14.11 8.50
C ALA A 313 -8.85 -14.83 9.29
N VAL A 314 -8.53 -15.97 9.92
CA VAL A 314 -9.47 -16.71 10.78
C VAL A 314 -9.90 -15.87 11.98
N LYS A 315 -8.95 -15.15 12.62
CA LYS A 315 -9.26 -14.26 13.73
C LYS A 315 -10.16 -13.11 13.26
N ALA A 316 -9.81 -12.45 12.13
CA ALA A 316 -10.60 -11.39 11.52
C ALA A 316 -12.04 -11.84 11.23
N GLY A 317 -12.20 -12.99 10.58
CA GLY A 317 -13.52 -13.55 10.25
C GLY A 317 -14.36 -13.84 11.50
N LYS A 318 -13.75 -14.38 12.58
CA LYS A 318 -14.44 -14.61 13.87
C LYS A 318 -14.89 -13.31 14.53
N GLN A 319 -14.18 -12.22 14.32
CA GLN A 319 -14.54 -10.89 14.83
C GLN A 319 -15.50 -10.14 13.90
N GLY A 320 -15.82 -10.70 12.74
CA GLY A 320 -16.75 -10.12 11.75
C GLY A 320 -16.12 -9.08 10.84
N HIS A 321 -14.79 -9.07 10.71
CA HIS A 321 -14.07 -8.26 9.73
C HIS A 321 -13.96 -8.98 8.37
N GLN A 322 -13.94 -8.20 7.30
CA GLN A 322 -13.45 -8.68 6.01
C GLN A 322 -11.92 -8.81 6.05
N PHE A 323 -11.39 -9.77 5.31
CA PHE A 323 -9.95 -9.98 5.24
C PHE A 323 -9.48 -10.25 3.82
N ILE A 324 -8.20 -9.95 3.57
CA ILE A 324 -7.50 -10.19 2.32
C ILE A 324 -6.25 -10.99 2.64
N MET A 325 -6.07 -12.10 1.92
CA MET A 325 -4.92 -12.97 2.10
C MET A 325 -3.72 -12.45 1.32
N THR A 326 -2.62 -12.16 2.02
CA THR A 326 -1.35 -11.69 1.46
C THR A 326 -0.13 -12.38 2.08
N PRO A 327 -0.15 -13.72 2.24
CA PRO A 327 0.92 -14.41 2.96
C PRO A 327 2.29 -14.22 2.30
N THR A 328 3.29 -13.87 3.10
CA THR A 328 4.67 -13.60 2.64
C THR A 328 5.29 -14.75 1.86
N GLY A 329 5.04 -15.98 2.28
CA GLY A 329 5.65 -17.17 1.69
C GLY A 329 5.20 -17.47 0.25
N THR A 330 3.99 -17.02 -0.14
CA THR A 330 3.39 -17.37 -1.43
C THR A 330 3.00 -16.17 -2.29
N MET A 331 2.65 -15.02 -1.67
CA MET A 331 2.10 -13.87 -2.39
C MET A 331 3.07 -12.69 -2.53
N TYR A 332 4.20 -12.68 -1.82
CA TYR A 332 5.19 -11.63 -1.97
C TYR A 332 6.08 -11.87 -3.21
N LEU A 333 6.17 -10.84 -4.06
CA LEU A 333 6.94 -10.87 -5.30
C LEU A 333 8.35 -10.26 -5.15
N ASN A 334 8.73 -9.87 -3.93
CA ASN A 334 10.00 -9.21 -3.62
C ASN A 334 11.14 -10.18 -3.25
N ALA A 335 10.87 -11.48 -3.17
CA ALA A 335 11.86 -12.54 -2.92
C ALA A 335 12.19 -13.30 -4.19
N TYR A 336 13.20 -14.18 -4.12
CA TYR A 336 13.58 -15.06 -5.22
C TYR A 336 12.43 -16.00 -5.61
N GLN A 337 12.03 -15.95 -6.88
CA GLN A 337 10.90 -16.69 -7.43
C GLN A 337 11.38 -17.90 -8.23
N GLY A 338 11.88 -18.90 -7.54
CA GLY A 338 12.27 -20.18 -8.16
C GLY A 338 11.08 -21.13 -8.38
N PRO A 339 11.33 -22.33 -8.96
CA PRO A 339 10.28 -23.32 -9.22
C PRO A 339 9.47 -23.71 -7.98
N GLN A 340 10.11 -23.86 -6.82
CA GLN A 340 9.44 -24.18 -5.56
C GLN A 340 8.47 -23.11 -5.11
N TRP A 341 8.80 -21.83 -5.33
CA TRP A 341 7.90 -20.72 -5.06
C TRP A 341 6.66 -20.77 -5.96
N GLN A 342 6.85 -21.06 -7.25
CA GLN A 342 5.74 -21.20 -8.20
C GLN A 342 4.80 -22.35 -7.81
N GLU A 343 5.34 -23.50 -7.39
CA GLU A 343 4.55 -24.62 -6.88
C GLU A 343 3.74 -24.22 -5.64
N SER A 344 4.33 -23.47 -4.71
CA SER A 344 3.66 -22.98 -3.51
C SER A 344 2.52 -22.01 -3.82
N VAL A 345 2.71 -21.11 -4.81
CA VAL A 345 1.67 -20.19 -5.25
C VAL A 345 0.50 -20.92 -5.91
N LEU A 346 0.81 -21.91 -6.78
CA LEU A 346 -0.21 -22.70 -7.46
C LEU A 346 -0.99 -23.61 -6.52
N ALA A 347 -0.38 -24.04 -5.41
CA ALA A 347 -1.01 -24.87 -4.38
C ALA A 347 -1.77 -24.03 -3.32
N PHE A 348 -1.68 -22.70 -3.36
CA PHE A 348 -2.38 -21.81 -2.43
C PHE A 348 -3.84 -21.64 -2.87
N GLU A 349 -4.76 -22.25 -2.09
CA GLU A 349 -6.20 -22.19 -2.31
C GLU A 349 -6.95 -21.39 -1.24
#